data_d0c7df6bc954c91b145d4168179f89e3
#
_entry.id   d0c7df6bc954c91b145d4168179f89e3
#
_cell.length_a   1.000
_cell.length_b   1.000
_cell.length_c   1.000
_cell.angle_alpha   90.00
_cell.angle_beta   90.00
_cell.angle_gamma   90.00
#
_symmetry.space_group_name_H-M   'P 1'
#
loop_
_entity.id
_entity.type
_entity.pdbx_description
1 polymer ?
#
loop_
_entity_poly.entity_id
_entity_poly.type
_entity_poly.pdbx_seq_one_letter_code
_entity_poly.pdbx_strand_id
1 'polypeptide(L)'
;VTASNAAPAAAALVFRSTPSTQLKDPMDVILENLPAYWEGFLRTLFLAVVSGIISLVIGTLLAAARVSPVAALRGFSMFYVEIVRNTPLTIAFFFAAIVLPRLGVTFQQFEVAAIIALSAYTSAFIAEAVRSGVNSVPVGQAEAARSIGMSFGQVLSFIVLPQALRTVIPPLINILIALVKNSSVAGAFFVLELFGYGRQLANSNSDQVLWVLTGVAIFYLLITVPLGVLAARVERKVAIAR
;
A
#
# COMPACT_ATOMS: atom_id res chain seq x y z
N VAL A 1 -40.53 3.44 81.68
CA VAL A 1 -39.80 2.68 80.65
C VAL A 1 -39.99 3.38 79.34
N THR A 2 -39.08 4.21 78.95
CA THR A 2 -39.10 5.06 77.75
C THR A 2 -38.41 4.35 76.59
N ALA A 3 -39.15 4.05 75.57
CA ALA A 3 -38.58 3.57 74.31
C ALA A 3 -38.12 4.76 73.48
N SER A 4 -36.76 4.81 73.23
CA SER A 4 -36.15 5.79 72.35
C SER A 4 -36.32 5.35 70.90
N ASN A 5 -37.05 6.14 70.12
CA ASN A 5 -37.15 6.04 68.68
C ASN A 5 -35.94 6.69 68.03
N ALA A 6 -34.98 5.89 67.61
CA ALA A 6 -33.91 6.33 66.70
C ALA A 6 -34.27 5.95 65.28
N ALA A 7 -34.71 6.92 64.47
CA ALA A 7 -34.94 6.76 63.04
C ALA A 7 -33.56 6.55 62.36
N PRO A 8 -33.43 5.64 61.39
CA PRO A 8 -32.23 5.48 60.64
C PRO A 8 -32.10 6.66 59.65
N ALA A 9 -30.98 7.34 59.77
CA ALA A 9 -30.55 8.36 58.83
C ALA A 9 -30.47 7.74 57.42
N ALA A 10 -31.39 8.14 56.58
CA ALA A 10 -31.38 7.80 55.15
C ALA A 10 -30.05 8.24 54.56
N ALA A 11 -29.26 7.26 54.14
CA ALA A 11 -28.09 7.48 53.36
C ALA A 11 -28.48 8.24 52.07
N ALA A 12 -28.28 9.54 52.10
CA ALA A 12 -28.28 10.33 50.85
C ALA A 12 -27.13 9.83 50.03
N LEU A 13 -27.47 8.95 49.08
CA LEU A 13 -26.60 8.62 47.96
C LEU A 13 -26.33 9.93 47.24
N VAL A 14 -25.21 10.57 47.60
CA VAL A 14 -24.63 11.64 46.83
C VAL A 14 -24.21 11.00 45.48
N PHE A 15 -25.10 11.11 44.53
CA PHE A 15 -24.75 10.96 43.15
C PHE A 15 -23.71 12.05 42.89
N ARG A 16 -22.41 11.72 43.11
CA ARG A 16 -21.32 12.50 42.57
C ARG A 16 -21.56 12.48 41.07
N SER A 17 -22.08 13.56 40.54
CA SER A 17 -22.01 13.84 39.10
C SER A 17 -20.55 13.69 38.73
N THR A 18 -20.21 12.57 38.13
CA THR A 18 -18.97 12.47 37.36
C THR A 18 -18.88 13.75 36.53
N PRO A 19 -17.76 14.49 36.55
CA PRO A 19 -17.61 15.63 35.70
C PRO A 19 -17.98 15.17 34.31
N SER A 20 -18.95 15.85 33.70
CA SER A 20 -19.33 15.65 32.32
C SER A 20 -18.04 15.67 31.52
N THR A 21 -17.60 14.51 31.05
CA THR A 21 -16.53 14.44 30.05
C THR A 21 -17.09 15.27 28.92
N GLN A 22 -16.64 16.53 28.81
CA GLN A 22 -16.97 17.41 27.71
C GLN A 22 -16.55 16.61 26.50
N LEU A 23 -17.52 16.03 25.77
CA LEU A 23 -17.25 15.37 24.50
C LEU A 23 -16.51 16.41 23.69
N LYS A 24 -15.19 16.22 23.52
CA LYS A 24 -14.38 17.11 22.67
C LYS A 24 -15.06 17.20 21.32
N ASP A 25 -15.06 18.40 20.76
CA ASP A 25 -15.58 18.57 19.39
C ASP A 25 -14.82 17.58 18.47
N PRO A 26 -15.53 16.84 17.63
CA PRO A 26 -14.92 15.92 16.66
C PRO A 26 -13.73 16.54 15.90
N MET A 27 -13.81 17.82 15.59
CA MET A 27 -12.76 18.56 14.89
C MET A 27 -11.53 18.76 15.77
N ASP A 28 -11.69 18.95 17.08
CA ASP A 28 -10.59 19.20 18.01
C ASP A 28 -9.64 18.01 18.07
N VAL A 29 -10.16 16.76 18.04
CA VAL A 29 -9.30 15.56 18.05
C VAL A 29 -8.42 15.49 16.82
N ILE A 30 -8.93 15.88 15.65
CA ILE A 30 -8.12 15.87 14.42
C ILE A 30 -7.07 16.99 14.48
N LEU A 31 -7.47 18.20 14.90
CA LEU A 31 -6.57 19.35 14.93
C LEU A 31 -5.48 19.24 15.99
N GLU A 32 -5.80 18.76 17.18
CA GLU A 32 -4.83 18.54 18.27
C GLU A 32 -3.77 17.49 17.88
N ASN A 33 -4.14 16.49 17.05
CA ASN A 33 -3.25 15.41 16.63
C ASN A 33 -2.68 15.59 15.21
N LEU A 34 -2.83 16.77 14.62
CA LEU A 34 -2.33 17.08 13.29
C LEU A 34 -0.83 16.73 13.09
N PRO A 35 0.07 16.99 14.06
CA PRO A 35 1.48 16.59 13.93
C PRO A 35 1.66 15.07 13.75
N ALA A 36 0.89 14.25 14.47
CA ALA A 36 0.97 12.79 14.36
C ALA A 36 0.45 12.29 13.01
N TYR A 37 -0.64 12.86 12.50
CA TYR A 37 -1.13 12.56 11.15
C TYR A 37 -0.10 12.95 10.09
N TRP A 38 0.55 14.10 10.24
CA TRP A 38 1.56 14.57 9.30
C TRP A 38 2.80 13.66 9.30
N GLU A 39 3.27 13.25 10.47
CA GLU A 39 4.37 12.29 10.56
C GLU A 39 4.01 10.94 9.94
N GLY A 40 2.82 10.40 10.25
CA GLY A 40 2.32 9.18 9.65
C GLY A 40 2.19 9.29 8.12
N PHE A 41 1.72 10.42 7.62
CA PHE A 41 1.64 10.72 6.19
C PHE A 41 3.02 10.67 5.51
N LEU A 42 4.03 11.31 6.09
CA LEU A 42 5.39 11.29 5.53
C LEU A 42 5.99 9.88 5.55
N ARG A 43 5.76 9.11 6.61
CA ARG A 43 6.22 7.72 6.70
C ARG A 43 5.51 6.81 5.69
N THR A 44 4.20 7.01 5.48
CA THR A 44 3.46 6.31 4.41
C THR A 44 4.04 6.62 3.03
N LEU A 45 4.34 7.89 2.75
CA LEU A 45 5.00 8.28 1.50
C LEU A 45 6.38 7.64 1.36
N PHE A 46 7.19 7.65 2.41
CA PHE A 46 8.50 7.01 2.42
C PHE A 46 8.41 5.51 2.09
N LEU A 47 7.53 4.78 2.80
CA LEU A 47 7.30 3.36 2.53
C LEU A 47 6.85 3.11 1.08
N ALA A 48 5.88 3.91 0.60
CA ALA A 48 5.35 3.75 -0.75
C ALA A 48 6.41 4.06 -1.83
N VAL A 49 7.21 5.12 -1.65
CA VAL A 49 8.25 5.50 -2.62
C VAL A 49 9.37 4.47 -2.65
N VAL A 50 9.92 4.10 -1.48
CA VAL A 50 11.02 3.14 -1.41
C VAL A 50 10.58 1.77 -1.92
N SER A 51 9.46 1.24 -1.43
CA SER A 51 8.94 -0.04 -1.90
C SER A 51 8.53 0.02 -3.37
N GLY A 52 8.01 1.14 -3.84
CA GLY A 52 7.63 1.36 -5.25
C GLY A 52 8.83 1.28 -6.18
N ILE A 53 9.93 1.96 -5.85
CA ILE A 53 11.17 1.91 -6.64
C ILE A 53 11.73 0.49 -6.69
N ILE A 54 11.83 -0.18 -5.54
CA ILE A 54 12.32 -1.57 -5.46
C ILE A 54 11.41 -2.50 -6.27
N SER A 55 10.09 -2.33 -6.14
CA SER A 55 9.10 -3.13 -6.88
C SER A 55 9.20 -2.94 -8.39
N LEU A 56 9.42 -1.70 -8.86
CA LEU A 56 9.61 -1.39 -10.28
C LEU A 56 10.84 -2.09 -10.85
N VAL A 57 11.95 -2.06 -10.12
CA VAL A 57 13.18 -2.75 -10.54
C VAL A 57 12.96 -4.26 -10.59
N ILE A 58 12.53 -4.86 -9.47
CA ILE A 58 12.33 -6.32 -9.38
C ILE A 58 11.25 -6.77 -10.37
N GLY A 59 10.12 -6.08 -10.45
CA GLY A 59 9.01 -6.42 -11.34
C GLY A 59 9.40 -6.37 -12.82
N THR A 60 10.19 -5.37 -13.21
CA THR A 60 10.69 -5.27 -14.58
C THR A 60 11.68 -6.40 -14.91
N LEU A 61 12.57 -6.74 -13.97
CA LEU A 61 13.50 -7.88 -14.13
C LEU A 61 12.73 -9.20 -14.22
N LEU A 62 11.70 -9.40 -13.40
CA LEU A 62 10.83 -10.58 -13.47
C LEU A 62 10.08 -10.65 -14.80
N ALA A 63 9.55 -9.51 -15.30
CA ALA A 63 8.92 -9.47 -16.61
C ALA A 63 9.89 -9.85 -17.74
N ALA A 64 11.11 -9.31 -17.71
CA ALA A 64 12.17 -9.65 -18.66
C ALA A 64 12.53 -11.14 -18.58
N ALA A 65 12.67 -11.69 -17.38
CA ALA A 65 12.91 -13.12 -17.18
C ALA A 65 11.77 -13.99 -17.76
N ARG A 66 10.53 -13.53 -17.66
CA ARG A 66 9.35 -14.26 -18.14
C ARG A 66 9.25 -14.34 -19.68
N VAL A 67 9.82 -13.38 -20.39
CA VAL A 67 9.89 -13.39 -21.86
C VAL A 67 11.25 -13.89 -22.39
N SER A 68 12.16 -14.28 -21.50
CA SER A 68 13.50 -14.79 -21.83
C SER A 68 13.43 -16.12 -22.58
N PRO A 69 14.35 -16.40 -23.53
CA PRO A 69 14.51 -17.72 -24.14
C PRO A 69 14.97 -18.80 -23.13
N VAL A 70 15.54 -18.41 -21.98
CA VAL A 70 16.07 -19.33 -20.96
C VAL A 70 14.91 -19.92 -20.15
N ALA A 71 14.66 -21.22 -20.27
CA ALA A 71 13.55 -21.90 -19.62
C ALA A 71 13.56 -21.79 -18.09
N ALA A 72 14.73 -21.83 -17.46
CA ALA A 72 14.88 -21.69 -16.01
C ALA A 72 14.43 -20.31 -15.52
N LEU A 73 14.80 -19.22 -16.22
CA LEU A 73 14.37 -17.87 -15.86
C LEU A 73 12.88 -17.68 -16.03
N ARG A 74 12.30 -18.21 -17.11
CA ARG A 74 10.84 -18.19 -17.32
C ARG A 74 10.12 -18.95 -16.20
N GLY A 75 10.57 -20.14 -15.87
CA GLY A 75 9.98 -21.00 -14.84
C GLY A 75 10.03 -20.34 -13.47
N PHE A 76 11.17 -19.79 -13.07
CA PHE A 76 11.33 -19.05 -11.82
C PHE A 76 10.39 -17.84 -11.73
N SER A 77 10.39 -16.99 -12.76
CA SER A 77 9.55 -15.80 -12.77
C SER A 77 8.06 -16.17 -12.76
N MET A 78 7.65 -17.20 -13.50
CA MET A 78 6.27 -17.69 -13.52
C MET A 78 5.86 -18.17 -12.13
N PHE A 79 6.66 -19.01 -11.51
CA PHE A 79 6.41 -19.55 -10.16
C PHE A 79 6.28 -18.43 -9.12
N TYR A 80 7.24 -17.47 -9.11
CA TYR A 80 7.20 -16.33 -8.19
C TYR A 80 5.93 -15.50 -8.35
N VAL A 81 5.63 -15.09 -9.58
CA VAL A 81 4.49 -14.21 -9.87
C VAL A 81 3.17 -14.90 -9.52
N GLU A 82 3.01 -16.17 -9.87
CA GLU A 82 1.81 -16.96 -9.54
C GLU A 82 1.61 -17.07 -8.03
N ILE A 83 2.64 -17.46 -7.29
CA ILE A 83 2.53 -17.61 -5.83
C ILE A 83 2.21 -16.27 -5.17
N VAL A 84 2.98 -15.24 -5.47
CA VAL A 84 2.84 -13.96 -4.77
C VAL A 84 1.49 -13.30 -5.06
N ARG A 85 1.03 -13.33 -6.31
CA ARG A 85 -0.28 -12.73 -6.68
C ARG A 85 -1.48 -13.47 -6.08
N ASN A 86 -1.35 -14.78 -5.85
CA ASN A 86 -2.40 -15.60 -5.24
C ASN A 86 -2.28 -15.69 -3.72
N THR A 87 -1.28 -15.04 -3.10
CA THR A 87 -1.11 -14.99 -1.65
C THR A 87 -1.64 -13.66 -1.10
N PRO A 88 -2.43 -13.65 -0.02
CA PRO A 88 -2.82 -12.42 0.63
C PRO A 88 -1.62 -11.60 1.12
N LEU A 89 -1.67 -10.27 0.96
CA LEU A 89 -0.58 -9.38 1.40
C LEU A 89 -0.25 -9.54 2.89
N THR A 90 -1.26 -9.75 3.73
CA THR A 90 -1.08 -10.00 5.17
C THR A 90 -0.19 -11.20 5.45
N ILE A 91 -0.27 -12.25 4.64
CA ILE A 91 0.61 -13.43 4.77
C ILE A 91 2.06 -13.07 4.41
N ALA A 92 2.27 -12.25 3.36
CA ALA A 92 3.60 -11.75 3.02
C ALA A 92 4.21 -10.92 4.17
N PHE A 93 3.39 -10.10 4.84
CA PHE A 93 3.82 -9.37 6.05
C PHE A 93 4.13 -10.30 7.22
N PHE A 94 3.30 -11.31 7.49
CA PHE A 94 3.57 -12.33 8.51
C PHE A 94 4.91 -13.01 8.26
N PHE A 95 5.16 -13.39 7.02
CA PHE A 95 6.42 -14.02 6.65
C PHE A 95 7.60 -13.08 6.91
N ALA A 96 7.53 -11.83 6.45
CA ALA A 96 8.62 -10.87 6.59
C ALA A 96 8.84 -10.46 8.07
N ALA A 97 7.77 -10.18 8.82
CA ALA A 97 7.88 -9.64 10.17
C ALA A 97 8.07 -10.70 11.26
N ILE A 98 7.64 -11.94 11.04
CA ILE A 98 7.62 -12.99 12.07
C ILE A 98 8.47 -14.20 11.67
N VAL A 99 8.31 -14.71 10.45
CA VAL A 99 9.01 -15.94 10.03
C VAL A 99 10.48 -15.68 9.76
N LEU A 100 10.82 -14.63 8.99
CA LEU A 100 12.23 -14.32 8.69
C LEU A 100 13.09 -14.10 9.92
N PRO A 101 12.66 -13.34 10.96
CA PRO A 101 13.42 -13.22 12.20
C PRO A 101 13.67 -14.56 12.91
N ARG A 102 12.70 -15.47 12.89
CA ARG A 102 12.87 -16.83 13.48
C ARG A 102 13.83 -17.71 12.69
N LEU A 103 14.03 -17.40 11.39
CA LEU A 103 15.03 -18.06 10.55
C LEU A 103 16.42 -17.40 10.64
N GLY A 104 16.61 -16.43 11.56
CA GLY A 104 17.87 -15.73 11.77
C GLY A 104 18.05 -14.46 10.96
N VAL A 105 17.08 -14.07 10.15
CA VAL A 105 17.09 -12.78 9.40
C VAL A 105 16.41 -11.72 10.26
N THR A 106 17.17 -11.10 11.16
CA THR A 106 16.65 -10.08 12.09
C THR A 106 16.73 -8.69 11.45
N PHE A 107 15.69 -7.91 11.67
CA PHE A 107 15.63 -6.50 11.25
C PHE A 107 15.69 -5.60 12.50
N GLN A 108 16.48 -4.52 12.41
CA GLN A 108 16.54 -3.55 13.51
C GLN A 108 15.24 -2.74 13.62
N GLN A 109 14.49 -2.62 12.55
CA GLN A 109 13.25 -1.85 12.47
C GLN A 109 12.19 -2.63 11.67
N PHE A 110 10.95 -2.62 12.12
CA PHE A 110 9.83 -3.25 11.43
C PHE A 110 9.54 -2.64 10.05
N GLU A 111 9.96 -1.38 9.83
CA GLU A 111 9.87 -0.71 8.53
C GLU A 111 10.63 -1.46 7.43
N VAL A 112 11.79 -2.06 7.75
CA VAL A 112 12.55 -2.86 6.78
C VAL A 112 11.77 -4.10 6.36
N ALA A 113 11.14 -4.79 7.31
CA ALA A 113 10.27 -5.94 7.01
C ALA A 113 9.08 -5.52 6.15
N ALA A 114 8.50 -4.35 6.42
CA ALA A 114 7.41 -3.78 5.62
C ALA A 114 7.85 -3.46 4.19
N ILE A 115 9.02 -2.84 4.01
CA ILE A 115 9.58 -2.56 2.68
C ILE A 115 9.80 -3.87 1.89
N ILE A 116 10.34 -4.91 2.53
CA ILE A 116 10.54 -6.22 1.90
C ILE A 116 9.20 -6.82 1.47
N ALA A 117 8.20 -6.87 2.38
CA ALA A 117 6.90 -7.45 2.09
C ALA A 117 6.18 -6.70 0.96
N LEU A 118 6.12 -5.35 1.04
CA LEU A 118 5.50 -4.50 0.03
C LEU A 118 6.20 -4.62 -1.32
N SER A 119 7.55 -4.63 -1.31
CA SER A 119 8.34 -4.72 -2.53
C SER A 119 8.17 -6.08 -3.22
N ALA A 120 8.28 -7.16 -2.47
CA ALA A 120 8.08 -8.50 -3.00
C ALA A 120 6.65 -8.68 -3.54
N TYR A 121 5.65 -8.25 -2.79
CA TYR A 121 4.25 -8.36 -3.21
C TYR A 121 3.96 -7.54 -4.47
N THR A 122 4.32 -6.26 -4.47
CA THR A 122 4.00 -5.33 -5.56
C THR A 122 4.77 -5.66 -6.84
N SER A 123 6.01 -6.18 -6.74
CA SER A 123 6.82 -6.55 -7.89
C SER A 123 6.16 -7.61 -8.77
N ALA A 124 5.40 -8.54 -8.20
CA ALA A 124 4.68 -9.55 -8.96
C ALA A 124 3.57 -8.95 -9.85
N PHE A 125 2.86 -7.94 -9.35
CA PHE A 125 1.84 -7.22 -10.11
C PHE A 125 2.47 -6.36 -11.21
N ILE A 126 3.59 -5.71 -10.92
CA ILE A 126 4.35 -4.94 -11.91
C ILE A 126 4.87 -5.86 -13.03
N ALA A 127 5.41 -7.03 -12.66
CA ALA A 127 5.89 -8.01 -13.64
C ALA A 127 4.78 -8.43 -14.61
N GLU A 128 3.58 -8.66 -14.11
CA GLU A 128 2.43 -9.04 -14.94
C GLU A 128 1.95 -7.87 -15.81
N ALA A 129 1.91 -6.64 -15.27
CA ALA A 129 1.55 -5.46 -16.03
C ALA A 129 2.52 -5.20 -17.20
N VAL A 130 3.82 -5.29 -16.92
CA VAL A 130 4.87 -5.12 -17.96
C VAL A 130 4.76 -6.22 -19.02
N ARG A 131 4.63 -7.49 -18.60
CA ARG A 131 4.46 -8.61 -19.52
C ARG A 131 3.21 -8.45 -20.40
N SER A 132 2.10 -8.06 -19.80
CA SER A 132 0.83 -7.83 -20.50
C SER A 132 0.96 -6.71 -21.53
N GLY A 133 1.66 -5.62 -21.16
CA GLY A 133 1.89 -4.50 -22.09
C GLY A 133 2.78 -4.88 -23.26
N VAL A 134 3.83 -5.66 -23.05
CA VAL A 134 4.67 -6.16 -24.16
C VAL A 134 3.84 -7.06 -25.09
N ASN A 135 3.05 -7.96 -24.53
CA ASN A 135 2.21 -8.88 -25.28
C ASN A 135 0.99 -8.20 -25.97
N SER A 136 0.69 -6.95 -25.65
CA SER A 136 -0.39 -6.20 -26.29
C SER A 136 -0.01 -5.68 -27.68
N VAL A 137 1.29 -5.67 -28.02
CA VAL A 137 1.77 -5.26 -29.34
C VAL A 137 1.51 -6.40 -30.34
N PRO A 138 0.78 -6.15 -31.46
CA PRO A 138 0.50 -7.17 -32.44
C PRO A 138 1.76 -7.77 -33.05
N VAL A 139 1.87 -9.10 -33.06
CA VAL A 139 3.04 -9.84 -33.58
C VAL A 139 3.35 -9.45 -35.02
N GLY A 140 2.34 -9.20 -35.86
CA GLY A 140 2.51 -8.79 -37.25
C GLY A 140 3.30 -7.49 -37.44
N GLN A 141 3.33 -6.59 -36.44
CA GLN A 141 4.17 -5.39 -36.50
C GLN A 141 5.67 -5.75 -36.36
N ALA A 142 5.98 -6.68 -35.46
CA ALA A 142 7.36 -7.17 -35.30
C ALA A 142 7.80 -7.98 -36.53
N GLU A 143 6.92 -8.79 -37.13
CA GLU A 143 7.18 -9.57 -38.35
C GLU A 143 7.40 -8.66 -39.56
N ALA A 144 6.54 -7.65 -39.75
CA ALA A 144 6.70 -6.66 -40.82
C ALA A 144 8.03 -5.89 -40.71
N ALA A 145 8.41 -5.48 -39.52
CA ALA A 145 9.71 -4.82 -39.26
C ALA A 145 10.91 -5.75 -39.57
N ARG A 146 10.80 -7.03 -39.26
CA ARG A 146 11.83 -8.01 -39.60
C ARG A 146 11.93 -8.29 -41.09
N SER A 147 10.80 -8.29 -41.83
CA SER A 147 10.80 -8.52 -43.27
C SER A 147 11.52 -7.42 -44.06
N ILE A 148 11.60 -6.20 -43.53
CA ILE A 148 12.40 -5.10 -44.11
C ILE A 148 13.84 -5.06 -43.58
N GLY A 149 14.29 -6.11 -42.86
CA GLY A 149 15.69 -6.28 -42.44
C GLY A 149 16.05 -5.69 -41.07
N MET A 150 15.09 -5.27 -40.25
CA MET A 150 15.38 -4.79 -38.90
C MET A 150 15.91 -5.92 -38.00
N SER A 151 16.97 -5.64 -37.26
CA SER A 151 17.50 -6.55 -36.23
C SER A 151 16.53 -6.66 -35.05
N PHE A 152 16.65 -7.73 -34.24
CA PHE A 152 15.85 -7.90 -33.03
C PHE A 152 15.88 -6.66 -32.11
N GLY A 153 17.08 -6.10 -31.87
CA GLY A 153 17.24 -4.90 -31.06
C GLY A 153 16.51 -3.68 -31.61
N GLN A 154 16.54 -3.50 -32.96
CA GLN A 154 15.83 -2.42 -33.63
C GLN A 154 14.29 -2.60 -33.53
N VAL A 155 13.81 -3.82 -33.78
CA VAL A 155 12.37 -4.13 -33.63
C VAL A 155 11.92 -3.87 -32.21
N LEU A 156 12.68 -4.35 -31.23
CA LEU A 156 12.36 -4.14 -29.80
C LEU A 156 12.33 -2.65 -29.47
N SER A 157 13.38 -1.89 -29.81
CA SER A 157 13.56 -0.50 -29.39
C SER A 157 12.64 0.48 -30.13
N PHE A 158 12.42 0.28 -31.43
CA PHE A 158 11.68 1.25 -32.25
C PHE A 158 10.22 0.90 -32.48
N ILE A 159 9.85 -0.38 -32.37
CA ILE A 159 8.48 -0.83 -32.65
C ILE A 159 7.76 -1.27 -31.37
N VAL A 160 8.35 -2.21 -30.61
CA VAL A 160 7.66 -2.86 -29.48
C VAL A 160 7.68 -1.99 -28.24
N LEU A 161 8.84 -1.53 -27.78
CA LEU A 161 8.95 -0.79 -26.51
C LEU A 161 8.13 0.51 -26.48
N PRO A 162 8.10 1.37 -27.51
CA PRO A 162 7.31 2.59 -27.45
C PRO A 162 5.80 2.33 -27.33
N GLN A 163 5.31 1.27 -27.94
CA GLN A 163 3.91 0.88 -27.87
C GLN A 163 3.60 0.19 -26.53
N ALA A 164 4.45 -0.74 -26.12
CA ALA A 164 4.32 -1.43 -24.85
C ALA A 164 4.33 -0.44 -23.66
N LEU A 165 5.23 0.54 -23.63
CA LEU A 165 5.30 1.55 -22.58
C LEU A 165 3.98 2.33 -22.46
N ARG A 166 3.37 2.72 -23.57
CA ARG A 166 2.06 3.39 -23.55
C ARG A 166 0.99 2.53 -22.89
N THR A 167 0.99 1.23 -23.15
CA THR A 167 0.02 0.29 -22.59
C THR A 167 0.32 -0.05 -21.12
N VAL A 168 1.59 -0.04 -20.71
CA VAL A 168 2.04 -0.40 -19.36
C VAL A 168 1.87 0.73 -18.35
N ILE A 169 2.07 1.99 -18.77
CA ILE A 169 2.07 3.14 -17.84
C ILE A 169 0.77 3.27 -17.03
N PRO A 170 -0.45 3.19 -17.61
CA PRO A 170 -1.68 3.31 -16.84
C PRO A 170 -1.82 2.23 -15.75
N PRO A 171 -1.70 0.94 -16.03
CA PRO A 171 -1.76 -0.08 -14.97
C PRO A 171 -0.64 0.07 -13.93
N LEU A 172 0.57 0.54 -14.28
CA LEU A 172 1.62 0.79 -13.30
C LEU A 172 1.21 1.87 -12.29
N ILE A 173 0.62 2.98 -12.75
CA ILE A 173 0.15 4.03 -11.85
C ILE A 173 -0.91 3.48 -10.90
N ASN A 174 -1.84 2.67 -11.39
CA ASN A 174 -2.87 2.03 -10.55
C ASN A 174 -2.27 1.07 -9.51
N ILE A 175 -1.23 0.32 -9.87
CA ILE A 175 -0.48 -0.55 -8.94
C ILE A 175 0.22 0.30 -7.87
N LEU A 176 0.82 1.44 -8.21
CA LEU A 176 1.46 2.33 -7.25
C LEU A 176 0.44 3.01 -6.30
N ILE A 177 -0.75 3.37 -6.80
CA ILE A 177 -1.85 3.85 -5.95
C ILE A 177 -2.31 2.74 -4.98
N ALA A 178 -2.39 1.50 -5.46
CA ALA A 178 -2.70 0.35 -4.61
C ALA A 178 -1.59 0.12 -3.56
N LEU A 179 -0.31 0.30 -3.91
CA LEU A 179 0.82 0.20 -2.99
C LEU A 179 0.69 1.20 -1.82
N VAL A 180 0.32 2.46 -2.10
CA VAL A 180 0.05 3.46 -1.05
C VAL A 180 -1.03 2.97 -0.08
N LYS A 181 -2.12 2.41 -0.59
CA LYS A 181 -3.19 1.85 0.27
C LYS A 181 -2.74 0.60 1.02
N ASN A 182 -2.00 -0.27 0.36
CA ASN A 182 -1.46 -1.51 0.92
C ASN A 182 -0.44 -1.25 2.03
N SER A 183 0.22 -0.08 2.07
CA SER A 183 1.13 0.26 3.16
C SER A 183 0.43 0.30 4.53
N SER A 184 -0.89 0.55 4.57
CA SER A 184 -1.67 0.51 5.81
C SER A 184 -1.63 -0.85 6.53
N VAL A 185 -1.39 -1.95 5.79
CA VAL A 185 -1.22 -3.28 6.39
C VAL A 185 0.01 -3.30 7.31
N ALA A 186 1.05 -2.51 7.01
CA ALA A 186 2.24 -2.39 7.86
C ALA A 186 1.91 -1.90 9.28
N GLY A 187 0.90 -1.04 9.44
CA GLY A 187 0.44 -0.56 10.73
C GLY A 187 -0.08 -1.65 11.65
N ALA A 188 -0.60 -2.76 11.10
CA ALA A 188 -0.96 -3.94 11.88
C ALA A 188 0.28 -4.71 12.37
N PHE A 189 1.44 -4.52 11.77
CA PHE A 189 2.73 -5.16 12.08
C PHE A 189 3.72 -4.19 12.73
N PHE A 190 3.22 -3.32 13.62
CA PHE A 190 4.00 -2.41 14.46
C PHE A 190 4.77 -1.30 13.72
N VAL A 191 4.51 -1.07 12.45
CA VAL A 191 5.06 0.06 11.71
C VAL A 191 4.24 1.32 11.99
N LEU A 192 4.91 2.41 12.34
CA LEU A 192 4.27 3.70 12.58
C LEU A 192 4.18 4.50 11.26
N GLU A 193 3.35 4.03 10.35
CA GLU A 193 2.88 4.79 9.21
C GLU A 193 1.50 5.43 9.55
N LEU A 194 0.82 6.02 8.62
CA LEU A 194 -0.42 6.79 8.86
C LEU A 194 -1.51 5.99 9.61
N PHE A 195 -1.76 4.73 9.23
CA PHE A 195 -2.72 3.87 9.94
C PHE A 195 -2.18 3.42 11.29
N GLY A 196 -0.87 3.18 11.42
CA GLY A 196 -0.21 2.85 12.69
C GLY A 196 -0.34 3.97 13.71
N TYR A 197 -0.11 5.22 13.32
CA TYR A 197 -0.38 6.40 14.15
C TYR A 197 -1.87 6.54 14.48
N GLY A 198 -2.75 6.38 13.49
CA GLY A 198 -4.20 6.41 13.69
C GLY A 198 -4.66 5.38 14.72
N ARG A 199 -4.11 4.17 14.70
CA ARG A 199 -4.39 3.14 15.70
C ARG A 199 -3.92 3.54 17.11
N GLN A 200 -2.75 4.15 17.25
CA GLN A 200 -2.29 4.66 18.55
C GLN A 200 -3.21 5.76 19.06
N LEU A 201 -3.59 6.71 18.21
CA LEU A 201 -4.51 7.79 18.54
C LEU A 201 -5.90 7.26 18.92
N ALA A 202 -6.41 6.26 18.21
CA ALA A 202 -7.69 5.61 18.51
C ALA A 202 -7.67 4.91 19.89
N ASN A 203 -6.56 4.30 20.26
CA ASN A 203 -6.39 3.70 21.59
C ASN A 203 -6.34 4.75 22.71
N SER A 204 -5.78 5.93 22.44
CA SER A 204 -5.70 7.04 23.41
C SER A 204 -6.99 7.87 23.48
N ASN A 205 -7.83 7.83 22.45
CA ASN A 205 -9.10 8.56 22.35
C ASN A 205 -10.23 7.58 22.03
N SER A 206 -10.47 6.62 22.91
CA SER A 206 -11.37 5.49 22.68
C SER A 206 -12.85 5.89 22.50
N ASP A 207 -13.25 7.05 23.00
CA ASP A 207 -14.56 7.68 22.81
C ASP A 207 -14.72 8.36 21.45
N GLN A 208 -13.61 8.60 20.73
CA GLN A 208 -13.59 9.35 19.47
C GLN A 208 -12.92 8.60 18.30
N VAL A 209 -12.88 7.28 18.37
CA VAL A 209 -12.24 6.40 17.36
C VAL A 209 -12.70 6.72 15.94
N LEU A 210 -14.00 6.98 15.75
CA LEU A 210 -14.55 7.31 14.43
C LEU A 210 -13.90 8.55 13.82
N TRP A 211 -13.70 9.60 14.63
CA TRP A 211 -13.10 10.86 14.17
C TRP A 211 -11.60 10.72 13.93
N VAL A 212 -10.90 9.96 14.77
CA VAL A 212 -9.50 9.61 14.54
C VAL A 212 -9.33 8.89 13.20
N LEU A 213 -10.16 7.87 12.92
CA LEU A 213 -10.11 7.13 11.66
C LEU A 213 -10.53 7.98 10.47
N THR A 214 -11.44 8.94 10.67
CA THR A 214 -11.79 9.93 9.64
C THR A 214 -10.58 10.79 9.28
N GLY A 215 -9.80 11.24 10.26
CA GLY A 215 -8.53 11.92 10.04
C GLY A 215 -7.55 11.08 9.21
N VAL A 216 -7.35 9.82 9.57
CA VAL A 216 -6.55 8.87 8.78
C VAL A 216 -7.02 8.78 7.34
N ALA A 217 -8.33 8.65 7.13
CA ALA A 217 -8.93 8.55 5.80
C ALA A 217 -8.67 9.81 4.96
N ILE A 218 -8.83 11.01 5.56
CA ILE A 218 -8.55 12.29 4.91
C ILE A 218 -7.10 12.34 4.41
N PHE A 219 -6.13 11.97 5.26
CA PHE A 219 -4.73 11.99 4.88
C PHE A 219 -4.38 10.95 3.80
N TYR A 220 -5.01 9.76 3.79
CA TYR A 220 -4.88 8.82 2.66
C TYR A 220 -5.46 9.39 1.38
N LEU A 221 -6.60 10.08 1.45
CA LEU A 221 -7.21 10.74 0.28
C LEU A 221 -6.32 11.86 -0.27
N LEU A 222 -5.60 12.60 0.59
CA LEU A 222 -4.63 13.62 0.14
C LEU A 222 -3.48 13.04 -0.70
N ILE A 223 -3.16 11.75 -0.53
CA ILE A 223 -2.18 11.06 -1.39
C ILE A 223 -2.89 10.46 -2.63
N THR A 224 -3.95 9.71 -2.41
CA THR A 224 -4.53 8.85 -3.45
C THR A 224 -5.34 9.62 -4.48
N VAL A 225 -6.03 10.70 -4.09
CA VAL A 225 -6.82 11.51 -5.03
C VAL A 225 -5.94 12.23 -6.06
N PRO A 226 -4.86 12.95 -5.69
CA PRO A 226 -3.96 13.54 -6.68
C PRO A 226 -3.32 12.51 -7.60
N LEU A 227 -2.91 11.35 -7.07
CA LEU A 227 -2.38 10.25 -7.87
C LEU A 227 -3.43 9.69 -8.84
N GLY A 228 -4.69 9.54 -8.40
CA GLY A 228 -5.79 9.12 -9.26
C GLY A 228 -6.09 10.11 -10.39
N VAL A 229 -6.07 11.42 -10.09
CA VAL A 229 -6.21 12.46 -11.11
C VAL A 229 -5.06 12.41 -12.11
N LEU A 230 -3.83 12.20 -11.62
CA LEU A 230 -2.65 12.02 -12.48
C LEU A 230 -2.82 10.80 -13.39
N ALA A 231 -3.24 9.66 -12.82
CA ALA A 231 -3.53 8.44 -13.58
C ALA A 231 -4.51 8.71 -14.72
N ALA A 232 -5.65 9.32 -14.42
CA ALA A 232 -6.68 9.63 -15.41
C ALA A 232 -6.20 10.61 -16.51
N ARG A 233 -5.29 11.53 -16.19
CA ARG A 233 -4.66 12.43 -17.17
C ARG A 233 -3.70 11.68 -18.08
N VAL A 234 -2.89 10.79 -17.52
CA VAL A 234 -1.94 9.98 -18.27
C VAL A 234 -2.69 9.01 -19.18
N GLU A 235 -3.73 8.32 -18.68
CA GLU A 235 -4.57 7.44 -19.47
C GLU A 235 -5.15 8.13 -20.71
N ARG A 236 -5.68 9.36 -20.53
CA ARG A 236 -6.22 10.15 -21.66
C ARG A 236 -5.17 10.54 -22.68
N LYS A 237 -3.92 10.80 -22.28
CA LYS A 237 -2.82 11.15 -23.20
C LYS A 237 -2.26 9.93 -23.93
N VAL A 238 -2.34 8.76 -23.30
CA VAL A 238 -1.78 7.51 -23.81
C VAL A 238 -2.81 6.71 -24.59
N ALA A 239 -4.12 6.95 -24.35
CA ALA A 239 -5.20 6.35 -25.12
C ALA A 239 -5.02 6.70 -26.60
N ILE A 240 -4.54 5.72 -27.37
CA ILE A 240 -4.52 5.79 -28.83
C ILE A 240 -5.97 5.77 -29.25
N ALA A 241 -6.39 6.79 -30.03
CA ALA A 241 -7.66 6.75 -30.71
C ALA A 241 -7.71 5.43 -31.52
N ARG A 242 -8.60 4.55 -31.13
CA ARG A 242 -8.91 3.31 -31.85
C ARG A 242 -9.81 3.63 -33.00
#